data_f8ffd96151c3d1ccefab68113ce922d8
#
_entry.id   f8ffd96151c3d1ccefab68113ce922d8
#
_cell.length_a   1.000
_cell.length_b   1.000
_cell.length_c   1.000
_cell.angle_alpha   90.00
_cell.angle_beta   90.00
_cell.angle_gamma   90.00
#
_symmetry.space_group_name_H-M   'P 1'
#
loop_
_entity.id
_entity.type
_entity.pdbx_description
1 polymer ?
#
loop_
_entity_poly.entity_id
_entity_poly.type
_entity_poly.pdbx_seq_one_letter_code
_entity_poly.pdbx_strand_id
1 'polypeptide(L)'
;DKYGWNVYDSGNGSVWGLTRFSGTQSNPLQNIWLDKSYSEGNAFSVSGFADFIIYEGLKLTLNGSVTIDETRTTQMRNPYYGQFVANNGVISKGHGRSYNHNLQQLLTYDKTFGSNGQHTLQLLLGHETYNLRNYSLSGAKSNIFSTDNDELGGAVVDMNSSSSSFGEYVNEGYFFRGMYEYDGRIFASASYRRDASSRFHPDRRWGDFWSVGAAWIINRESWFNAPVFNMLKLKASVGSQGNDAIGMYMYTDLYSVSNDGNGGISVVFGRKGNPNITWETNTNINVGAEFGLWNDRLSGSVDVFYRLTSDMLFSVPVTPSLGYSSYYDNIGDMSNVGV
;
A
#
# COMPACT_ATOMS: atom_id res chain seq x y z
N ASP A 1 25.10 -27.85 32.74
CA ASP A 1 24.80 -26.92 31.67
C ASP A 1 24.90 -27.64 30.33
N LYS A 2 23.78 -27.72 29.58
CA LYS A 2 23.68 -28.43 28.29
C LYS A 2 24.69 -27.92 27.25
N TYR A 3 25.17 -26.69 27.40
CA TYR A 3 26.06 -26.03 26.44
C TYR A 3 27.46 -25.75 26.96
N GLY A 4 27.80 -26.22 28.18
CA GLY A 4 29.12 -26.04 28.79
C GLY A 4 29.47 -24.60 29.17
N TRP A 5 28.47 -23.69 29.18
CA TRP A 5 28.64 -22.29 29.48
C TRP A 5 27.59 -21.86 30.51
N ASN A 6 27.98 -21.02 31.46
CA ASN A 6 26.99 -20.42 32.35
C ASN A 6 26.26 -19.24 31.71
N VAL A 7 25.64 -19.50 30.59
CA VAL A 7 24.72 -18.56 29.93
C VAL A 7 23.33 -18.60 30.56
N TYR A 8 23.12 -19.55 31.52
CA TYR A 8 21.86 -19.72 32.18
C TYR A 8 21.65 -18.64 33.25
N ASP A 9 20.56 -17.93 33.12
CA ASP A 9 20.06 -17.02 34.15
C ASP A 9 19.05 -17.76 35.00
N SER A 10 19.33 -17.95 36.28
CA SER A 10 18.50 -18.71 37.24
C SER A 10 17.10 -18.10 37.47
N GLY A 11 16.78 -16.99 36.78
CA GLY A 11 15.50 -16.29 36.99
C GLY A 11 15.48 -15.37 38.22
N ASN A 12 16.43 -15.54 39.15
CA ASN A 12 16.56 -14.69 40.32
C ASN A 12 17.41 -13.45 40.11
N GLY A 13 17.87 -13.20 38.88
CA GLY A 13 18.65 -12.04 38.50
C GLY A 13 20.12 -12.12 38.82
N SER A 14 20.64 -13.25 39.29
CA SER A 14 22.03 -13.40 39.61
C SER A 14 22.70 -14.47 38.76
N VAL A 15 23.70 -14.10 37.99
CA VAL A 15 24.57 -14.98 37.22
C VAL A 15 26.00 -14.66 37.59
N TRP A 16 26.82 -15.64 38.02
CA TRP A 16 28.18 -15.44 38.47
C TRP A 16 28.34 -14.40 39.60
N GLY A 17 27.36 -14.25 40.46
CA GLY A 17 27.37 -13.21 41.46
C GLY A 17 27.05 -11.80 40.97
N LEU A 18 26.73 -11.66 39.67
CA LEU A 18 26.28 -10.40 39.08
C LEU A 18 24.76 -10.31 39.12
N THR A 19 24.27 -9.17 39.55
CA THR A 19 22.81 -8.91 39.57
C THR A 19 22.34 -8.57 38.14
N ARG A 20 21.23 -9.14 37.73
CA ARG A 20 20.57 -8.77 36.46
C ARG A 20 20.29 -7.27 36.46
N PHE A 21 20.62 -6.61 35.35
CA PHE A 21 20.40 -5.17 35.18
C PHE A 21 18.91 -4.81 35.17
N SER A 22 18.05 -5.66 34.59
CA SER A 22 16.60 -5.51 34.56
C SER A 22 15.92 -6.86 34.72
N GLY A 23 14.85 -6.91 35.52
CA GLY A 23 14.08 -8.14 35.77
C GLY A 23 13.44 -8.77 34.52
N THR A 24 13.28 -7.99 33.44
CA THR A 24 12.66 -8.44 32.17
C THR A 24 13.68 -8.80 31.09
N GLN A 25 14.95 -8.45 31.28
CA GLN A 25 15.98 -8.78 30.30
C GLN A 25 16.51 -10.20 30.48
N SER A 26 16.75 -10.87 29.37
CA SER A 26 17.35 -12.20 29.30
C SER A 26 18.63 -12.18 28.46
N ASN A 27 19.46 -13.23 28.59
CA ASN A 27 20.64 -13.36 27.76
C ASN A 27 20.25 -13.62 26.30
N PRO A 28 20.65 -12.77 25.34
CA PRO A 28 20.28 -12.94 23.92
C PRO A 28 20.72 -14.26 23.31
N LEU A 29 21.85 -14.82 23.73
CA LEU A 29 22.34 -16.12 23.23
C LEU A 29 21.42 -17.26 23.64
N GLN A 30 20.89 -17.23 24.87
CA GLN A 30 19.92 -18.22 25.32
C GLN A 30 18.59 -18.10 24.56
N ASN A 31 18.14 -16.88 24.27
CA ASN A 31 16.95 -16.67 23.43
C ASN A 31 17.12 -17.30 22.04
N ILE A 32 18.29 -17.09 21.42
CA ILE A 32 18.59 -17.66 20.10
C ILE A 32 18.58 -19.22 20.12
N TRP A 33 19.06 -19.82 21.20
CA TRP A 33 19.19 -21.28 21.27
C TRP A 33 17.96 -22.02 21.78
N LEU A 34 17.18 -21.39 22.63
CA LEU A 34 16.07 -22.04 23.33
C LEU A 34 14.68 -21.59 22.86
N ASP A 35 14.57 -20.38 22.34
CA ASP A 35 13.34 -19.89 21.73
C ASP A 35 13.26 -20.34 20.27
N LYS A 36 12.05 -20.56 19.78
CA LYS A 36 11.78 -20.73 18.35
C LYS A 36 10.96 -19.56 17.85
N SER A 37 11.35 -18.99 16.71
CA SER A 37 10.58 -17.95 16.06
C SER A 37 10.79 -18.08 14.54
N TYR A 38 9.76 -18.47 13.83
CA TYR A 38 9.81 -18.63 12.40
C TYR A 38 8.46 -18.33 11.75
N SER A 39 8.50 -18.08 10.46
CA SER A 39 7.35 -17.80 9.62
C SER A 39 7.44 -18.65 8.36
N GLU A 40 6.35 -19.29 8.00
CA GLU A 40 6.19 -20.08 6.79
C GLU A 40 5.16 -19.39 5.90
N GLY A 41 5.52 -19.13 4.65
CA GLY A 41 4.64 -18.45 3.71
C GLY A 41 4.41 -19.27 2.44
N ASN A 42 3.19 -19.27 1.94
CA ASN A 42 2.82 -19.80 0.64
C ASN A 42 2.13 -18.71 -0.16
N ALA A 43 2.60 -18.47 -1.39
CA ALA A 43 1.99 -17.53 -2.30
C ALA A 43 1.56 -18.26 -3.58
N PHE A 44 0.35 -17.97 -4.03
CA PHE A 44 -0.16 -18.42 -5.31
C PHE A 44 -0.66 -17.21 -6.08
N SER A 45 -0.13 -17.00 -7.29
CA SER A 45 -0.56 -15.92 -8.15
C SER A 45 -0.82 -16.45 -9.56
N VAL A 46 -1.95 -16.09 -10.11
CA VAL A 46 -2.28 -16.37 -11.50
C VAL A 46 -2.82 -15.12 -12.15
N SER A 47 -2.39 -14.85 -13.36
CA SER A 47 -2.93 -13.79 -14.22
C SER A 47 -3.16 -14.30 -15.61
N GLY A 48 -4.14 -13.74 -16.28
CA GLY A 48 -4.47 -14.07 -17.65
C GLY A 48 -5.12 -12.89 -18.34
N PHE A 49 -5.10 -12.93 -19.67
CA PHE A 49 -5.79 -11.95 -20.49
C PHE A 49 -6.46 -12.61 -21.70
N ALA A 50 -7.43 -11.92 -22.26
CA ALA A 50 -8.06 -12.30 -23.53
C ALA A 50 -8.26 -11.04 -24.38
N ASP A 51 -7.76 -11.09 -25.61
CA ASP A 51 -7.90 -10.02 -26.60
C ASP A 51 -8.98 -10.40 -27.62
N PHE A 52 -9.93 -9.52 -27.83
CA PHE A 52 -10.99 -9.64 -28.84
C PHE A 52 -10.82 -8.48 -29.84
N ILE A 53 -10.40 -8.82 -31.05
CA ILE A 53 -10.34 -7.84 -32.15
C ILE A 53 -11.78 -7.72 -32.71
N ILE A 54 -12.43 -6.57 -32.42
CA ILE A 54 -13.81 -6.32 -32.80
C ILE A 54 -13.86 -5.79 -34.24
N TYR A 55 -12.94 -4.89 -34.56
CA TYR A 55 -12.82 -4.25 -35.86
C TYR A 55 -11.36 -3.79 -36.04
N GLU A 56 -10.98 -3.41 -37.25
CA GLU A 56 -9.65 -2.86 -37.53
C GLU A 56 -9.36 -1.64 -36.66
N GLY A 57 -8.32 -1.77 -35.81
CA GLY A 57 -7.96 -0.77 -34.82
C GLY A 57 -8.76 -0.81 -33.51
N LEU A 58 -9.90 -1.54 -33.43
CA LEU A 58 -10.71 -1.63 -32.24
C LEU A 58 -10.55 -2.98 -31.55
N LYS A 59 -10.02 -2.98 -30.34
CA LYS A 59 -9.72 -4.18 -29.54
C LYS A 59 -10.31 -4.07 -28.13
N LEU A 60 -10.94 -5.13 -27.66
CA LEU A 60 -11.32 -5.31 -26.26
C LEU A 60 -10.33 -6.28 -25.61
N THR A 61 -9.68 -5.84 -24.54
CA THR A 61 -8.82 -6.67 -23.70
C THR A 61 -9.47 -6.88 -22.34
N LEU A 62 -9.59 -8.14 -21.94
CA LEU A 62 -10.03 -8.53 -20.59
C LEU A 62 -8.82 -9.04 -19.85
N ASN A 63 -8.39 -8.37 -18.76
CA ASN A 63 -7.33 -8.81 -17.87
C ASN A 63 -7.93 -9.29 -16.55
N GLY A 64 -7.38 -10.36 -16.02
CA GLY A 64 -7.73 -10.86 -14.70
C GLY A 64 -6.49 -11.36 -13.96
N SER A 65 -6.41 -11.06 -12.67
CA SER A 65 -5.40 -11.63 -11.79
C SER A 65 -6.00 -11.97 -10.43
N VAL A 66 -5.49 -13.04 -9.85
CA VAL A 66 -5.81 -13.48 -8.49
C VAL A 66 -4.51 -13.80 -7.79
N THR A 67 -4.35 -13.30 -6.57
CA THR A 67 -3.21 -13.62 -5.70
C THR A 67 -3.73 -14.04 -4.33
N ILE A 68 -3.18 -15.12 -3.81
CA ILE A 68 -3.44 -15.64 -2.47
C ILE A 68 -2.09 -15.75 -1.78
N ASP A 69 -1.94 -15.08 -0.65
CA ASP A 69 -0.78 -15.17 0.21
C ASP A 69 -1.22 -15.71 1.57
N GLU A 70 -0.57 -16.75 2.03
CA GLU A 70 -0.80 -17.32 3.36
C GLU A 70 0.51 -17.29 4.15
N THR A 71 0.42 -16.88 5.40
CA THR A 71 1.56 -16.84 6.31
C THR A 71 1.17 -17.46 7.64
N ARG A 72 1.97 -18.42 8.10
CA ARG A 72 1.87 -19.05 9.40
C ARG A 72 3.06 -18.64 10.23
N THR A 73 2.82 -18.12 11.41
CA THR A 73 3.86 -17.71 12.36
C THR A 73 3.87 -18.62 13.57
N THR A 74 5.04 -19.02 13.99
CA THR A 74 5.27 -19.81 15.21
C THR A 74 6.25 -19.07 16.08
N GLN A 75 5.88 -18.86 17.34
CA GLN A 75 6.77 -18.35 18.36
C GLN A 75 6.66 -19.25 19.59
N MET A 76 7.78 -19.83 20.03
CA MET A 76 7.88 -20.55 21.28
C MET A 76 8.92 -19.86 22.15
N ARG A 77 8.51 -19.43 23.33
CA ARG A 77 9.36 -18.87 24.38
C ARG A 77 9.62 -19.95 25.39
N ASN A 78 10.89 -20.21 25.64
CA ASN A 78 11.32 -21.33 26.45
C ASN A 78 10.87 -21.23 27.92
N PRO A 79 10.64 -22.38 28.62
CA PRO A 79 10.24 -22.40 30.01
C PRO A 79 11.41 -22.29 31.00
N TYR A 80 12.67 -22.30 30.55
CA TYR A 80 13.81 -22.53 31.42
C TYR A 80 14.37 -21.26 32.04
N TYR A 81 14.27 -20.11 31.35
CA TYR A 81 14.82 -18.87 31.88
C TYR A 81 14.19 -17.65 31.15
N GLY A 82 14.42 -16.45 31.71
CA GLY A 82 13.99 -15.18 31.12
C GLY A 82 12.56 -14.79 31.50
N GLN A 83 11.94 -14.00 30.67
CA GLN A 83 10.66 -13.35 30.95
C GLN A 83 9.49 -14.32 31.12
N PHE A 84 9.52 -15.46 30.44
CA PHE A 84 8.41 -16.41 30.36
C PHE A 84 8.55 -17.62 31.28
N VAL A 85 9.55 -17.64 32.18
CA VAL A 85 9.75 -18.70 33.17
C VAL A 85 8.53 -18.84 34.10
N ALA A 86 7.98 -17.72 34.57
CA ALA A 86 6.82 -17.71 35.45
C ALA A 86 5.57 -18.34 34.80
N ASN A 87 5.51 -18.35 33.49
CA ASN A 87 4.43 -19.00 32.71
C ASN A 87 4.79 -20.41 32.26
N ASN A 88 5.95 -20.96 32.70
CA ASN A 88 6.51 -22.20 32.18
C ASN A 88 6.53 -22.26 30.65
N GLY A 89 7.01 -21.16 30.00
CA GLY A 89 7.05 -21.00 28.57
C GLY A 89 5.71 -20.63 27.91
N VAL A 90 5.78 -20.14 26.69
CA VAL A 90 4.62 -19.71 25.89
C VAL A 90 4.78 -20.17 24.45
N ILE A 91 3.74 -20.73 23.87
CA ILE A 91 3.61 -20.99 22.43
C ILE A 91 2.54 -20.04 21.87
N SER A 92 2.92 -19.29 20.83
CA SER A 92 2.02 -18.43 20.06
C SER A 92 2.00 -18.86 18.61
N LYS A 93 0.82 -18.98 18.04
CA LYS A 93 0.59 -19.28 16.62
C LYS A 93 -0.23 -18.18 15.99
N GLY A 94 0.13 -17.82 14.76
CA GLY A 94 -0.63 -16.92 13.95
C GLY A 94 -0.84 -17.48 12.54
N HIS A 95 -1.98 -17.16 11.95
CA HIS A 95 -2.28 -17.45 10.55
C HIS A 95 -2.86 -16.20 9.91
N GLY A 96 -2.20 -15.71 8.88
CA GLY A 96 -2.67 -14.63 8.02
C GLY A 96 -2.96 -15.15 6.63
N ARG A 97 -4.07 -14.69 6.02
CA ARG A 97 -4.38 -14.94 4.62
C ARG A 97 -4.79 -13.64 3.95
N SER A 98 -4.10 -13.30 2.88
CA SER A 98 -4.45 -12.22 1.97
C SER A 98 -4.95 -12.82 0.66
N TYR A 99 -6.10 -12.36 0.21
CA TYR A 99 -6.68 -12.70 -1.09
C TYR A 99 -6.97 -11.42 -1.83
N ASN A 100 -6.40 -11.26 -3.00
CA ASN A 100 -6.74 -10.14 -3.87
C ASN A 100 -7.06 -10.61 -5.28
N HIS A 101 -7.94 -9.86 -5.93
CA HIS A 101 -8.18 -10.00 -7.36
C HIS A 101 -8.29 -8.63 -8.00
N ASN A 102 -7.81 -8.56 -9.23
CA ASN A 102 -7.94 -7.40 -10.11
C ASN A 102 -8.56 -7.85 -11.43
N LEU A 103 -9.59 -7.14 -11.86
CA LEU A 103 -10.26 -7.35 -13.15
C LEU A 103 -10.25 -6.02 -13.91
N GLN A 104 -9.82 -6.06 -15.17
CA GLN A 104 -9.81 -4.91 -16.05
C GLN A 104 -10.47 -5.23 -17.38
N GLN A 105 -11.29 -4.32 -17.86
CA GLN A 105 -11.87 -4.32 -19.19
C GLN A 105 -11.37 -3.07 -19.92
N LEU A 106 -10.63 -3.27 -21.01
CA LEU A 106 -9.96 -2.21 -21.74
C LEU A 106 -10.43 -2.22 -23.20
N LEU A 107 -11.08 -1.17 -23.63
CA LEU A 107 -11.43 -0.95 -25.03
C LEU A 107 -10.44 0.03 -25.62
N THR A 108 -9.62 -0.44 -26.57
CA THR A 108 -8.62 0.38 -27.26
C THR A 108 -9.00 0.61 -28.71
N TYR A 109 -8.78 1.83 -29.21
CA TYR A 109 -8.93 2.16 -30.61
C TYR A 109 -7.71 2.90 -31.10
N ASP A 110 -7.04 2.31 -32.09
CA ASP A 110 -5.84 2.85 -32.72
C ASP A 110 -6.15 3.13 -34.19
N LYS A 111 -5.89 4.36 -34.63
CA LYS A 111 -6.13 4.79 -36.02
C LYS A 111 -5.02 5.72 -36.49
N THR A 112 -4.44 5.36 -37.64
CA THR A 112 -3.57 6.26 -38.42
C THR A 112 -4.32 6.73 -39.62
N PHE A 113 -4.30 8.03 -39.93
CA PHE A 113 -5.02 8.64 -41.04
C PHE A 113 -4.28 9.84 -41.63
N GLY A 114 -4.79 10.39 -42.71
CA GLY A 114 -4.13 11.46 -43.51
C GLY A 114 -3.41 10.88 -44.72
N SER A 115 -3.06 11.75 -45.65
CA SER A 115 -2.52 11.38 -46.99
C SER A 115 -1.22 10.57 -46.92
N ASN A 116 -0.41 10.78 -45.86
CA ASN A 116 0.86 10.09 -45.63
C ASN A 116 0.94 9.44 -44.23
N GLY A 117 -0.21 9.18 -43.59
CA GLY A 117 -0.22 8.66 -42.24
C GLY A 117 0.22 9.66 -41.16
N GLN A 118 0.01 10.95 -41.41
CA GLN A 118 0.52 12.02 -40.55
C GLN A 118 -0.17 12.11 -39.19
N HIS A 119 -1.36 11.53 -39.06
CA HIS A 119 -2.15 11.59 -37.83
C HIS A 119 -2.26 10.20 -37.21
N THR A 120 -1.85 10.07 -35.97
CA THR A 120 -2.06 8.87 -35.18
C THR A 120 -2.93 9.22 -33.98
N LEU A 121 -4.04 8.51 -33.82
CA LEU A 121 -4.96 8.63 -32.70
C LEU A 121 -5.05 7.30 -31.96
N GLN A 122 -4.85 7.35 -30.65
CA GLN A 122 -5.04 6.21 -29.75
C GLN A 122 -6.04 6.60 -28.68
N LEU A 123 -7.10 5.81 -28.54
CA LEU A 123 -8.12 5.98 -27.52
C LEU A 123 -8.18 4.73 -26.65
N LEU A 124 -8.35 4.92 -25.36
CA LEU A 124 -8.55 3.87 -24.37
C LEU A 124 -9.74 4.25 -23.49
N LEU A 125 -10.68 3.35 -23.38
CA LEU A 125 -11.73 3.36 -22.37
C LEU A 125 -11.53 2.14 -21.47
N GLY A 126 -11.51 2.33 -20.17
CA GLY A 126 -11.24 1.24 -19.24
C GLY A 126 -12.16 1.26 -18.03
N HIS A 127 -12.40 0.07 -17.51
CA HIS A 127 -12.99 -0.18 -16.21
C HIS A 127 -12.11 -1.16 -15.45
N GLU A 128 -11.90 -0.90 -14.16
CA GLU A 128 -11.07 -1.71 -13.28
C GLU A 128 -11.76 -1.93 -11.95
N THR A 129 -11.67 -3.14 -11.43
CA THR A 129 -12.08 -3.46 -10.05
C THR A 129 -10.95 -4.17 -9.35
N TYR A 130 -10.59 -3.68 -8.17
CA TYR A 130 -9.64 -4.31 -7.28
C TYR A 130 -10.29 -4.62 -5.94
N ASN A 131 -10.14 -5.85 -5.46
CA ASN A 131 -10.63 -6.26 -4.16
C ASN A 131 -9.50 -6.95 -3.39
N LEU A 132 -9.27 -6.53 -2.16
CA LEU A 132 -8.31 -7.11 -1.24
C LEU A 132 -9.02 -7.50 0.05
N ARG A 133 -8.89 -8.78 0.42
CA ARG A 133 -9.42 -9.34 1.67
C ARG A 133 -8.27 -9.87 2.51
N ASN A 134 -8.20 -9.39 3.74
CA ASN A 134 -7.23 -9.84 4.71
C ASN A 134 -7.95 -10.54 5.87
N TYR A 135 -7.46 -11.71 6.20
CA TYR A 135 -7.91 -12.49 7.34
C TYR A 135 -6.74 -12.79 8.26
N SER A 136 -6.93 -12.67 9.55
CA SER A 136 -5.95 -13.09 10.54
C SER A 136 -6.59 -13.88 11.67
N LEU A 137 -5.84 -14.84 12.17
CA LEU A 137 -6.18 -15.65 13.33
C LEU A 137 -4.92 -15.82 14.18
N SER A 138 -5.02 -15.67 15.48
CA SER A 138 -3.91 -15.90 16.41
C SER A 138 -4.39 -16.49 17.71
N GLY A 139 -3.49 -17.16 18.39
CA GLY A 139 -3.73 -17.70 19.73
C GLY A 139 -2.42 -18.05 20.44
N ALA A 140 -2.45 -18.08 21.77
CA ALA A 140 -1.31 -18.47 22.56
C ALA A 140 -1.73 -19.30 23.79
N LYS A 141 -0.84 -20.24 24.15
CA LYS A 141 -0.93 -21.03 25.36
C LYS A 141 0.38 -21.00 26.12
N SER A 142 0.29 -21.11 27.43
CA SER A 142 1.42 -21.24 28.34
C SER A 142 1.46 -22.61 29.00
N ASN A 143 2.47 -22.83 29.83
CA ASN A 143 2.74 -24.10 30.51
C ASN A 143 3.07 -25.22 29.51
N ILE A 144 4.23 -25.07 28.88
CA ILE A 144 4.77 -26.01 27.88
C ILE A 144 5.20 -27.29 28.59
N PHE A 145 4.76 -28.45 28.11
CA PHE A 145 5.20 -29.75 28.64
C PHE A 145 6.40 -30.34 27.85
N SER A 146 6.66 -29.90 26.64
CA SER A 146 7.83 -30.30 25.84
C SER A 146 8.21 -29.19 24.86
N THR A 147 9.50 -28.84 24.81
CA THR A 147 10.05 -27.90 23.85
C THR A 147 10.25 -28.48 22.44
N ASP A 148 10.06 -29.80 22.30
CA ASP A 148 10.10 -30.46 20.99
C ASP A 148 8.79 -30.26 20.21
N ASN A 149 7.70 -29.92 20.91
CA ASN A 149 6.40 -29.64 20.33
C ASN A 149 6.09 -28.14 20.43
N ASP A 150 6.15 -27.42 19.32
CA ASP A 150 5.85 -26.00 19.21
C ASP A 150 4.45 -25.71 18.66
N GLU A 151 3.56 -26.70 18.62
CA GLU A 151 2.14 -26.51 18.37
C GLU A 151 1.38 -26.11 19.66
N LEU A 152 0.24 -25.41 19.53
CA LEU A 152 -0.57 -24.99 20.68
C LEU A 152 -0.98 -26.16 21.58
N GLY A 153 -1.07 -27.37 21.02
CA GLY A 153 -1.28 -28.60 21.79
C GLY A 153 -0.09 -29.00 22.67
N GLY A 154 1.09 -28.40 22.51
CA GLY A 154 2.28 -28.56 23.33
C GLY A 154 2.25 -27.76 24.64
N ALA A 155 1.20 -26.97 24.89
CA ALA A 155 0.99 -26.16 26.07
C ALA A 155 -0.46 -26.32 26.59
N VAL A 156 -0.68 -26.22 27.90
CA VAL A 156 -1.94 -26.63 28.51
C VAL A 156 -2.81 -25.50 29.06
N VAL A 157 -2.26 -24.30 29.25
CA VAL A 157 -3.00 -23.16 29.83
C VAL A 157 -3.31 -22.12 28.77
N ASP A 158 -4.58 -21.83 28.55
CA ASP A 158 -5.01 -20.76 27.64
C ASP A 158 -4.67 -19.38 28.22
N MET A 159 -4.09 -18.52 27.37
CA MET A 159 -3.68 -17.16 27.75
C MET A 159 -4.75 -16.11 27.48
N ASN A 160 -5.98 -16.50 27.11
CA ASN A 160 -7.07 -15.60 26.71
C ASN A 160 -6.65 -14.61 25.59
N SER A 161 -5.74 -15.03 24.70
CA SER A 161 -5.14 -14.22 23.65
C SER A 161 -5.61 -14.64 22.25
N SER A 162 -6.62 -15.50 22.15
CA SER A 162 -7.19 -15.89 20.87
C SER A 162 -7.92 -14.70 20.24
N SER A 163 -7.59 -14.42 18.99
CA SER A 163 -8.15 -13.29 18.25
C SER A 163 -8.26 -13.64 16.77
N SER A 164 -9.28 -13.12 16.13
CA SER A 164 -9.37 -13.12 14.67
C SER A 164 -9.87 -11.78 14.16
N SER A 165 -9.43 -11.41 12.96
CA SER A 165 -9.90 -10.19 12.29
C SER A 165 -10.09 -10.43 10.80
N PHE A 166 -10.98 -9.64 10.22
CA PHE A 166 -11.25 -9.59 8.80
C PHE A 166 -11.26 -8.13 8.34
N GLY A 167 -10.64 -7.87 7.21
CA GLY A 167 -10.65 -6.57 6.56
C GLY A 167 -10.85 -6.71 5.05
N GLU A 168 -11.62 -5.82 4.45
CA GLU A 168 -11.84 -5.79 3.01
C GLU A 168 -11.64 -4.38 2.47
N TYR A 169 -10.86 -4.28 1.42
CA TYR A 169 -10.66 -3.05 0.65
C TYR A 169 -11.11 -3.28 -0.78
N VAL A 170 -11.96 -2.39 -1.28
CA VAL A 170 -12.44 -2.41 -2.67
C VAL A 170 -12.16 -1.06 -3.31
N ASN A 171 -11.62 -1.10 -4.50
CA ASN A 171 -11.48 0.04 -5.38
C ASN A 171 -12.11 -0.28 -6.74
N GLU A 172 -12.85 0.68 -7.30
CA GLU A 172 -13.46 0.59 -8.62
C GLU A 172 -13.17 1.87 -9.39
N GLY A 173 -12.74 1.75 -10.64
CA GLY A 173 -12.34 2.89 -11.45
C GLY A 173 -12.81 2.80 -12.89
N TYR A 174 -13.30 3.92 -13.42
CA TYR A 174 -13.60 4.14 -14.83
C TYR A 174 -12.64 5.17 -15.38
N PHE A 175 -12.02 4.88 -16.51
CA PHE A 175 -11.01 5.79 -17.06
C PHE A 175 -11.04 5.85 -18.57
N PHE A 176 -10.65 7.03 -19.05
CA PHE A 176 -10.46 7.33 -20.46
C PHE A 176 -9.07 7.91 -20.66
N ARG A 177 -8.43 7.57 -21.79
CA ARG A 177 -7.19 8.17 -22.25
C ARG A 177 -7.24 8.37 -23.75
N GLY A 178 -6.91 9.57 -24.19
CA GLY A 178 -6.68 9.90 -25.59
C GLY A 178 -5.24 10.34 -25.82
N MET A 179 -4.62 9.85 -26.88
CA MET A 179 -3.29 10.27 -27.34
C MET A 179 -3.39 10.59 -28.82
N TYR A 180 -2.80 11.73 -29.19
CA TYR A 180 -2.76 12.18 -30.55
C TYR A 180 -1.33 12.58 -30.93
N GLU A 181 -0.93 12.15 -32.10
CA GLU A 181 0.37 12.48 -32.69
C GLU A 181 0.17 13.04 -34.09
N TYR A 182 0.86 14.13 -34.38
CA TYR A 182 0.91 14.74 -35.71
C TYR A 182 2.33 14.70 -36.26
N ASP A 183 2.52 13.90 -37.32
CA ASP A 183 3.73 13.79 -38.14
C ASP A 183 5.04 13.59 -37.32
N GLY A 184 4.95 12.92 -36.18
CA GLY A 184 6.08 12.73 -35.27
C GLY A 184 6.62 14.02 -34.67
N ARG A 185 5.89 15.15 -34.77
CA ARG A 185 6.32 16.48 -34.32
C ARG A 185 5.57 17.00 -33.12
N ILE A 186 4.24 16.85 -33.12
CA ILE A 186 3.35 17.34 -32.06
C ILE A 186 2.66 16.16 -31.44
N PHE A 187 2.70 16.10 -30.12
CA PHE A 187 2.07 15.08 -29.32
C PHE A 187 1.14 15.74 -28.32
N ALA A 188 -0.05 15.20 -28.18
CA ALA A 188 -1.02 15.62 -27.18
C ALA A 188 -1.59 14.38 -26.47
N SER A 189 -1.83 14.50 -25.18
CA SER A 189 -2.49 13.46 -24.40
C SER A 189 -3.49 14.07 -23.43
N ALA A 190 -4.60 13.38 -23.21
CA ALA A 190 -5.57 13.70 -22.19
C ALA A 190 -6.03 12.43 -21.52
N SER A 191 -6.17 12.45 -20.21
CA SER A 191 -6.77 11.35 -19.47
C SER A 191 -7.74 11.86 -18.41
N TYR A 192 -8.74 11.05 -18.13
CA TYR A 192 -9.69 11.24 -17.05
C TYR A 192 -9.94 9.91 -16.38
N ARG A 193 -9.97 9.91 -15.04
CA ARG A 193 -10.24 8.73 -14.24
C ARG A 193 -11.16 9.10 -13.08
N ARG A 194 -12.18 8.30 -12.87
CA ARG A 194 -13.09 8.39 -11.75
C ARG A 194 -12.99 7.11 -10.93
N ASP A 195 -12.52 7.23 -9.68
CA ASP A 195 -12.28 6.12 -8.77
C ASP A 195 -13.16 6.18 -7.54
N ALA A 196 -13.63 5.01 -7.10
CA ALA A 196 -14.30 4.83 -5.82
C ALA A 196 -13.45 3.99 -4.88
N SER A 197 -13.28 4.45 -3.63
CA SER A 197 -12.59 3.69 -2.58
C SER A 197 -13.53 3.35 -1.44
N SER A 198 -13.51 2.10 -0.99
CA SER A 198 -14.29 1.63 0.16
C SER A 198 -13.81 2.20 1.50
N ARG A 199 -12.70 2.92 1.53
CA ARG A 199 -12.18 3.63 2.72
C ARG A 199 -13.00 4.84 3.09
N PHE A 200 -13.80 5.38 2.15
CA PHE A 200 -14.63 6.56 2.33
C PHE A 200 -16.11 6.20 2.44
N HIS A 201 -16.88 7.10 3.04
CA HIS A 201 -18.33 6.97 3.14
C HIS A 201 -18.98 6.82 1.74
N PRO A 202 -20.07 6.04 1.57
CA PRO A 202 -20.72 5.85 0.26
C PRO A 202 -20.97 7.14 -0.53
N ASP A 203 -21.32 8.23 0.13
CA ASP A 203 -21.61 9.52 -0.51
C ASP A 203 -20.35 10.33 -0.86
N ARG A 204 -19.15 9.90 -0.40
CA ARG A 204 -17.88 10.61 -0.57
C ARG A 204 -16.76 9.77 -1.19
N ARG A 205 -17.06 8.55 -1.61
CA ARG A 205 -16.07 7.59 -2.08
C ARG A 205 -15.51 7.86 -3.47
N TRP A 206 -16.23 8.63 -4.30
CA TRP A 206 -15.83 8.90 -5.67
C TRP A 206 -14.92 10.13 -5.76
N GLY A 207 -13.75 9.95 -6.39
CA GLY A 207 -12.82 11.01 -6.75
C GLY A 207 -12.67 11.10 -8.27
N ASP A 208 -12.48 12.32 -8.77
CA ASP A 208 -12.31 12.61 -10.20
C ASP A 208 -10.90 13.15 -10.45
N PHE A 209 -10.15 12.47 -11.31
CA PHE A 209 -8.75 12.77 -11.59
C PHE A 209 -8.54 12.91 -13.10
N TRP A 210 -7.64 13.79 -13.50
CA TRP A 210 -7.43 14.07 -14.90
C TRP A 210 -5.99 14.50 -15.17
N SER A 211 -5.57 14.35 -16.41
CA SER A 211 -4.31 14.94 -16.87
C SER A 211 -4.40 15.38 -18.33
N VAL A 212 -3.65 16.43 -18.65
CA VAL A 212 -3.42 16.89 -20.02
C VAL A 212 -1.93 17.13 -20.20
N GLY A 213 -1.40 16.68 -21.33
CA GLY A 213 0.01 16.89 -21.68
C GLY A 213 0.18 17.15 -23.16
N ALA A 214 1.20 17.94 -23.49
CA ALA A 214 1.62 18.21 -24.85
C ALA A 214 3.15 18.18 -24.95
N ALA A 215 3.64 17.74 -26.10
CA ALA A 215 5.05 17.83 -26.45
C ALA A 215 5.21 18.24 -27.93
N TRP A 216 6.26 19.02 -28.19
CA TRP A 216 6.56 19.53 -29.52
C TRP A 216 8.05 19.37 -29.81
N ILE A 217 8.36 18.68 -30.91
CA ILE A 217 9.72 18.47 -31.41
C ILE A 217 10.02 19.57 -32.43
N ILE A 218 10.63 20.65 -31.96
CA ILE A 218 10.86 21.88 -32.73
C ILE A 218 11.84 21.67 -33.88
N ASN A 219 12.87 20.85 -33.69
CA ASN A 219 13.87 20.58 -34.71
C ASN A 219 13.36 19.82 -35.94
N ARG A 220 12.11 19.34 -35.92
CA ARG A 220 11.42 18.75 -37.08
C ARG A 220 10.59 19.74 -37.86
N GLU A 221 10.52 21.00 -37.42
CA GLU A 221 9.79 22.03 -38.11
C GLU A 221 10.60 22.60 -39.30
N SER A 222 9.94 22.83 -40.43
CA SER A 222 10.56 23.31 -41.65
C SER A 222 11.20 24.70 -41.54
N TRP A 223 10.74 25.52 -40.62
CA TRP A 223 11.26 26.86 -40.35
C TRP A 223 12.45 26.86 -39.36
N PHE A 224 12.68 25.74 -38.65
CA PHE A 224 13.76 25.66 -37.66
C PHE A 224 15.08 25.29 -38.35
N ASN A 225 15.95 26.26 -38.52
CA ASN A 225 17.25 26.06 -39.14
C ASN A 225 18.39 26.39 -38.20
N ALA A 226 18.63 25.47 -37.25
CA ALA A 226 19.72 25.57 -36.29
C ALA A 226 20.48 24.23 -36.23
N PRO A 227 21.52 24.05 -37.06
CA PRO A 227 22.21 22.78 -37.26
C PRO A 227 22.97 22.26 -36.00
N VAL A 228 23.11 23.10 -34.99
CA VAL A 228 23.67 22.73 -33.68
C VAL A 228 22.72 21.79 -32.93
N PHE A 229 21.38 21.92 -33.13
CA PHE A 229 20.38 21.13 -32.48
C PHE A 229 20.01 19.93 -33.36
N ASN A 230 20.36 18.74 -32.97
CA ASN A 230 19.83 17.51 -33.56
C ASN A 230 18.57 17.03 -32.85
N MET A 231 18.32 17.49 -31.62
CA MET A 231 17.06 17.36 -30.92
C MET A 231 16.73 18.61 -30.10
N LEU A 232 15.51 19.11 -30.24
CA LEU A 232 14.96 20.13 -29.36
C LEU A 232 13.46 19.82 -29.18
N LYS A 233 13.08 19.41 -27.97
CA LYS A 233 11.70 19.05 -27.64
C LYS A 233 11.24 19.86 -26.43
N LEU A 234 10.13 20.53 -26.56
CA LEU A 234 9.40 21.14 -25.43
C LEU A 234 8.29 20.21 -24.97
N LYS A 235 8.06 20.17 -23.69
CA LYS A 235 7.00 19.38 -23.07
C LYS A 235 6.33 20.15 -21.93
N ALA A 236 5.02 19.98 -21.81
CA ALA A 236 4.25 20.55 -20.71
C ALA A 236 3.14 19.57 -20.32
N SER A 237 2.87 19.47 -19.05
CA SER A 237 1.77 18.67 -18.54
C SER A 237 1.19 19.26 -17.27
N VAL A 238 -0.10 19.03 -17.08
CA VAL A 238 -0.82 19.32 -15.84
C VAL A 238 -1.79 18.19 -15.57
N GLY A 239 -1.93 17.83 -14.29
CA GLY A 239 -2.90 16.80 -13.92
C GLY A 239 -3.04 16.67 -12.43
N SER A 240 -4.14 16.07 -12.01
CA SER A 240 -4.46 15.75 -10.63
C SER A 240 -4.48 14.24 -10.42
N GLN A 241 -4.03 13.80 -9.23
CA GLN A 241 -4.01 12.40 -8.77
C GLN A 241 -4.62 12.35 -7.38
N GLY A 242 -5.40 11.28 -7.11
CA GLY A 242 -5.97 11.02 -5.81
C GLY A 242 -5.07 10.16 -4.92
N ASN A 243 -5.20 10.39 -3.62
CA ASN A 243 -4.63 9.54 -2.60
C ASN A 243 -5.74 9.17 -1.58
N ASP A 244 -5.94 7.87 -1.36
CA ASP A 244 -6.86 7.32 -0.37
C ASP A 244 -6.14 6.61 0.78
N ALA A 245 -4.85 6.90 1.01
CA ALA A 245 -4.01 6.25 2.01
C ALA A 245 -4.42 6.57 3.45
N ILE A 246 -5.60 6.09 3.83
CA ILE A 246 -6.19 6.21 5.15
C ILE A 246 -6.63 4.83 5.65
N GLY A 247 -6.76 4.66 6.96
CA GLY A 247 -7.26 3.41 7.55
C GLY A 247 -8.71 3.09 7.15
N MET A 248 -9.08 1.83 7.32
CA MET A 248 -10.45 1.38 7.06
C MET A 248 -11.43 1.98 8.08
N TYR A 249 -12.65 2.26 7.63
CA TYR A 249 -13.76 2.74 8.47
C TYR A 249 -13.48 4.04 9.23
N MET A 250 -12.60 4.93 8.68
CA MET A 250 -12.33 6.23 9.28
C MET A 250 -13.54 7.19 9.23
N TYR A 251 -14.52 6.87 8.42
CA TYR A 251 -15.75 7.65 8.27
C TYR A 251 -16.82 7.33 9.31
N THR A 252 -16.65 6.30 10.16
CA THR A 252 -17.63 5.86 11.16
C THR A 252 -17.04 5.79 12.56
N ASP A 253 -17.86 6.06 13.58
CA ASP A 253 -17.47 5.88 14.97
C ASP A 253 -17.24 4.38 15.25
N LEU A 254 -16.16 4.06 15.95
CA LEU A 254 -15.84 2.70 16.35
C LEU A 254 -15.81 2.56 17.87
N TYR A 255 -16.26 1.41 18.33
CA TYR A 255 -16.27 1.03 19.74
C TYR A 255 -15.40 -0.23 19.92
N SER A 256 -14.63 -0.25 21.00
CA SER A 256 -13.92 -1.45 21.45
C SER A 256 -14.82 -2.24 22.38
N VAL A 257 -14.97 -3.51 22.08
CA VAL A 257 -15.74 -4.44 22.91
C VAL A 257 -14.76 -5.39 23.60
N SER A 258 -14.82 -5.50 24.91
CA SER A 258 -13.95 -6.35 25.71
C SER A 258 -14.71 -7.01 26.85
N ASN A 259 -14.08 -7.98 27.53
CA ASN A 259 -14.61 -8.54 28.79
C ASN A 259 -14.43 -7.52 29.92
N ASP A 260 -15.45 -7.35 30.77
CA ASP A 260 -15.42 -6.46 31.94
C ASP A 260 -14.63 -7.05 33.15
N GLY A 261 -14.07 -8.26 32.98
CA GLY A 261 -13.37 -9.00 34.04
C GLY A 261 -14.29 -9.93 34.85
N ASN A 262 -15.61 -9.83 34.75
CA ASN A 262 -16.61 -10.64 35.43
C ASN A 262 -17.42 -11.55 34.50
N GLY A 263 -16.99 -11.67 33.22
CA GLY A 263 -17.70 -12.42 32.19
C GLY A 263 -18.78 -11.61 31.45
N GLY A 264 -18.94 -10.32 31.78
CA GLY A 264 -19.81 -9.37 31.07
C GLY A 264 -19.11 -8.69 29.89
N ILE A 265 -19.87 -7.86 29.16
CA ILE A 265 -19.40 -7.11 28.01
C ILE A 265 -19.15 -5.65 28.42
N SER A 266 -17.92 -5.20 28.25
CA SER A 266 -17.55 -3.79 28.34
C SER A 266 -17.48 -3.19 26.94
N VAL A 267 -18.15 -2.05 26.73
CA VAL A 267 -18.12 -1.30 25.46
C VAL A 267 -17.55 0.08 25.75
N VAL A 268 -16.42 0.37 25.09
CA VAL A 268 -15.73 1.66 25.24
C VAL A 268 -15.66 2.34 23.87
N PHE A 269 -15.90 3.65 23.86
CA PHE A 269 -15.70 4.44 22.65
C PHE A 269 -14.22 4.37 22.22
N GLY A 270 -13.96 3.92 21.01
CA GLY A 270 -12.62 3.68 20.52
C GLY A 270 -12.11 4.81 19.63
N ARG A 271 -12.92 5.28 18.68
CA ARG A 271 -12.50 6.28 17.70
C ARG A 271 -13.68 7.06 17.13
N LYS A 272 -13.49 8.36 17.00
CA LYS A 272 -14.41 9.25 16.29
C LYS A 272 -14.22 9.13 14.77
N GLY A 273 -15.30 8.85 14.05
CA GLY A 273 -15.35 8.84 12.60
C GLY A 273 -15.70 10.21 12.01
N ASN A 274 -15.30 10.43 10.77
CA ASN A 274 -15.66 11.61 9.99
C ASN A 274 -16.33 11.17 8.66
N PRO A 275 -17.67 11.27 8.53
CA PRO A 275 -18.36 10.84 7.31
C PRO A 275 -18.07 11.75 6.10
N ASN A 276 -17.47 12.91 6.30
CA ASN A 276 -17.14 13.85 5.25
C ASN A 276 -15.75 13.63 4.65
N ILE A 277 -14.95 12.72 5.21
CA ILE A 277 -13.60 12.46 4.73
C ILE A 277 -13.63 11.92 3.31
N THR A 278 -12.73 12.45 2.47
CA THR A 278 -12.63 12.12 1.04
C THR A 278 -11.18 12.08 0.57
N TRP A 279 -10.98 11.97 -0.72
CA TRP A 279 -9.67 11.88 -1.36
C TRP A 279 -8.80 13.11 -1.09
N GLU A 280 -7.54 12.89 -0.78
CA GLU A 280 -6.49 13.89 -0.90
C GLU A 280 -6.12 14.03 -2.38
N THR A 281 -5.90 15.25 -2.85
CA THR A 281 -5.61 15.54 -4.25
C THR A 281 -4.21 16.11 -4.44
N ASN A 282 -3.43 15.52 -5.35
CA ASN A 282 -2.12 16.00 -5.76
C ASN A 282 -2.19 16.55 -7.18
N THR A 283 -2.09 17.85 -7.34
CA THR A 283 -2.00 18.53 -8.65
C THR A 283 -0.55 18.79 -9.01
N ASN A 284 -0.13 18.31 -10.18
CA ASN A 284 1.22 18.47 -10.70
C ASN A 284 1.19 19.28 -11.99
N ILE A 285 2.05 20.30 -12.07
CA ILE A 285 2.33 21.07 -13.29
C ILE A 285 3.79 20.87 -13.61
N ASN A 286 4.10 20.43 -14.82
CA ASN A 286 5.47 20.22 -15.28
C ASN A 286 5.67 20.90 -16.64
N VAL A 287 6.78 21.62 -16.78
CA VAL A 287 7.22 22.21 -18.05
C VAL A 287 8.70 21.89 -18.22
N GLY A 288 9.09 21.39 -19.37
CA GLY A 288 10.47 21.00 -19.62
C GLY A 288 10.91 21.12 -21.04
N ALA A 289 12.21 21.10 -21.23
CA ALA A 289 12.89 21.06 -22.51
C ALA A 289 13.92 19.93 -22.51
N GLU A 290 13.96 19.18 -23.61
CA GLU A 290 14.99 18.19 -23.91
C GLU A 290 15.79 18.64 -25.11
N PHE A 291 17.10 18.53 -25.06
CA PHE A 291 17.97 18.96 -26.14
C PHE A 291 19.10 17.97 -26.43
N GLY A 292 19.49 17.89 -27.68
CA GLY A 292 20.68 17.21 -28.18
C GLY A 292 21.45 18.15 -29.09
N LEU A 293 22.73 18.30 -28.84
CA LEU A 293 23.61 19.21 -29.54
C LEU A 293 24.81 18.48 -30.16
N TRP A 294 25.31 19.01 -31.31
CA TRP A 294 26.51 18.52 -31.96
C TRP A 294 26.52 17.01 -32.25
N ASN A 295 25.45 16.51 -32.87
CA ASN A 295 25.24 15.07 -33.13
C ASN A 295 25.25 14.23 -31.85
N ASP A 296 24.47 14.68 -30.86
CA ASP A 296 24.27 14.06 -29.54
C ASP A 296 25.55 13.94 -28.67
N ARG A 297 26.58 14.75 -28.98
CA ARG A 297 27.75 14.83 -28.09
C ARG A 297 27.43 15.46 -26.75
N LEU A 298 26.44 16.34 -26.70
CA LEU A 298 25.87 16.88 -25.48
C LEU A 298 24.36 16.75 -25.56
N SER A 299 23.78 16.02 -24.60
CA SER A 299 22.34 15.90 -24.45
C SER A 299 21.95 16.15 -23.00
N GLY A 300 20.74 16.66 -22.79
CA GLY A 300 20.24 16.93 -21.46
C GLY A 300 18.76 17.28 -21.45
N SER A 301 18.23 17.38 -20.24
CA SER A 301 16.87 17.88 -20.02
C SER A 301 16.86 18.87 -18.86
N VAL A 302 15.97 19.83 -18.95
CA VAL A 302 15.65 20.76 -17.84
C VAL A 302 14.15 20.71 -17.65
N ASP A 303 13.72 20.39 -16.45
CA ASP A 303 12.32 20.29 -16.08
C ASP A 303 12.05 21.17 -14.86
N VAL A 304 11.00 21.98 -14.93
CA VAL A 304 10.47 22.78 -13.83
C VAL A 304 9.13 22.20 -13.42
N PHE A 305 8.96 21.97 -12.14
CA PHE A 305 7.71 21.43 -11.63
C PHE A 305 7.13 22.26 -10.48
N TYR A 306 5.82 22.28 -10.42
CA TYR A 306 5.03 22.73 -9.28
C TYR A 306 4.06 21.63 -8.90
N ARG A 307 4.10 21.21 -7.61
CA ARG A 307 3.18 20.24 -7.05
C ARG A 307 2.41 20.89 -5.91
N LEU A 308 1.10 20.75 -5.95
CA LEU A 308 0.20 21.16 -4.90
C LEU A 308 -0.54 19.92 -4.38
N THR A 309 -0.37 19.59 -3.10
CA THR A 309 -1.20 18.63 -2.40
C THR A 309 -2.26 19.41 -1.64
N SER A 310 -3.53 19.14 -1.90
CA SER A 310 -4.68 19.76 -1.23
C SER A 310 -5.56 18.71 -0.60
N ASP A 311 -6.38 19.16 0.35
CA ASP A 311 -7.28 18.29 1.13
C ASP A 311 -6.51 17.14 1.81
N MET A 312 -5.36 17.45 2.41
CA MET A 312 -4.48 16.44 3.02
C MET A 312 -5.21 15.63 4.09
N LEU A 313 -5.07 14.30 4.02
CA LEU A 313 -5.61 13.36 4.99
C LEU A 313 -4.78 13.41 6.28
N PHE A 314 -5.30 14.08 7.30
CA PHE A 314 -4.57 14.35 8.52
C PHE A 314 -5.32 13.93 9.78
N SER A 315 -4.59 13.47 10.81
CA SER A 315 -5.16 13.19 12.13
C SER A 315 -5.16 14.46 12.96
N VAL A 316 -6.33 15.04 13.17
CA VAL A 316 -6.53 16.29 13.90
C VAL A 316 -6.57 16.01 15.39
N PRO A 317 -5.62 16.51 16.20
CA PRO A 317 -5.67 16.36 17.64
C PRO A 317 -6.77 17.24 18.25
N VAL A 318 -7.47 16.70 19.23
CA VAL A 318 -8.50 17.43 19.98
C VAL A 318 -8.30 17.29 21.47
N THR A 319 -8.98 18.12 22.25
CA THR A 319 -8.92 18.02 23.72
C THR A 319 -9.55 16.73 24.21
N PRO A 320 -8.89 15.94 25.08
CA PRO A 320 -9.42 14.67 25.60
C PRO A 320 -10.78 14.79 26.31
N SER A 321 -11.17 16.00 26.74
CA SER A 321 -12.47 16.25 27.30
C SER A 321 -13.67 15.97 26.37
N LEU A 322 -13.41 15.84 25.06
CA LEU A 322 -14.41 15.41 24.08
C LEU A 322 -14.63 13.88 24.06
N GLY A 323 -13.86 13.12 24.83
CA GLY A 323 -13.95 11.66 24.90
C GLY A 323 -13.10 10.93 23.87
N TYR A 324 -12.32 11.64 23.05
CA TYR A 324 -11.36 11.11 22.09
C TYR A 324 -10.18 12.06 21.90
N SER A 325 -9.05 11.57 21.42
CA SER A 325 -7.81 12.36 21.28
C SER A 325 -7.57 12.94 19.90
N SER A 326 -8.17 12.32 18.87
CA SER A 326 -8.05 12.79 17.48
C SER A 326 -9.15 12.19 16.60
N TYR A 327 -9.35 12.79 15.43
CA TYR A 327 -10.11 12.24 14.32
C TYR A 327 -9.44 12.59 12.99
N TYR A 328 -9.80 11.90 11.92
CA TYR A 328 -9.25 12.19 10.59
C TYR A 328 -10.13 13.19 9.84
N ASP A 329 -9.48 14.13 9.15
CA ASP A 329 -10.15 15.12 8.31
C ASP A 329 -9.25 15.49 7.11
N ASN A 330 -9.88 16.11 6.11
CA ASN A 330 -9.18 16.71 4.98
C ASN A 330 -8.82 18.15 5.32
N ILE A 331 -7.57 18.41 5.69
CA ILE A 331 -7.13 19.75 6.11
C ILE A 331 -5.74 20.09 5.59
N GLY A 332 -5.58 21.34 5.20
CA GLY A 332 -4.31 21.92 4.82
C GLY A 332 -3.86 21.57 3.41
N ASP A 333 -2.99 22.45 2.92
CA ASP A 333 -2.37 22.33 1.60
C ASP A 333 -0.84 22.40 1.74
N MET A 334 -0.15 21.71 0.85
CA MET A 334 1.31 21.75 0.78
C MET A 334 1.74 21.92 -0.66
N SER A 335 2.68 22.82 -0.91
CA SER A 335 3.25 23.00 -2.24
C SER A 335 4.75 22.71 -2.27
N ASN A 336 5.20 22.17 -3.40
CA ASN A 336 6.60 21.94 -3.73
C ASN A 336 6.88 22.50 -5.12
N VAL A 337 7.98 23.22 -5.25
CA VAL A 337 8.48 23.72 -6.53
C VAL A 337 9.95 23.35 -6.67
N GLY A 338 10.36 22.97 -7.88
CA GLY A 338 11.74 22.57 -8.13
C GLY A 338 12.10 22.57 -9.62
N VAL A 339 13.37 22.38 -9.82
CA VAL A 339 14.02 22.29 -11.12
C VAL A 339 14.98 21.10 -11.09
#